data_59aa1a17abd1d3e71e9cad060d877177
#
_entry.id   59aa1a17abd1d3e71e9cad060d877177
#
_cell.length_a   1.000
_cell.length_b   1.000
_cell.length_c   1.000
_cell.angle_alpha   90.00
_cell.angle_beta   90.00
_cell.angle_gamma   90.00
#
_symmetry.space_group_name_H-M   'P 1'
#
loop_
_entity.id
_entity.type
_entity.pdbx_description
1 polymer ?
#
loop_
_entity_poly.entity_id
_entity_poly.type
_entity_poly.pdbx_seq_one_letter_code
_entity_poly.pdbx_strand_id
1 'polypeptide(L)'
;MRRRIAPALLLPFALLLAACTATSSADDSGGAGSNTDGKGDLTLRVGDQKGNDEAVLRAAGELDDLPYKIRWSTFTSGPPILEAVSAKAVDIGGVGNTPPVFAAAANSNIKVVAAKHGTADGETILVKKGSPLKKVADLKGKSVAVAQGSSAHYQLVASLAKAGLSIKDVKVTFLQPADALAAFTRDRVDAWAIWDPYTSQALRSAEARILTTGQGVVNGLNFQVANPSSLDDKKKAKAIGDYLKRLRRAQDWVYKHPEAWAKIWAKETGLPYEVALDSVKRTNGTRVYVAVDKDAIASEQKIADTFAKLKLIPRRFAFADYVDTRFNAGQPPSSTAPRSYGTATEKTEPTK
;
A
#
# COMPACT_ATOMS: atom_id res chain seq x y z
N MET A 1 -5.02 -63.09 15.11
CA MET A 1 -6.41 -62.69 15.45
C MET A 1 -6.98 -61.88 14.28
N ARG A 2 -7.92 -62.44 13.58
CA ARG A 2 -8.59 -61.89 12.38
C ARG A 2 -9.70 -60.93 12.83
N ARG A 3 -9.72 -59.67 12.32
CA ARG A 3 -10.88 -58.77 12.45
C ARG A 3 -11.46 -58.47 11.07
N ARG A 4 -12.77 -58.68 11.04
CA ARG A 4 -13.66 -58.75 9.88
C ARG A 4 -13.97 -57.36 9.34
N ILE A 5 -14.04 -57.26 8.02
CA ILE A 5 -14.51 -56.13 7.23
C ILE A 5 -16.02 -56.24 7.11
N ALA A 6 -16.76 -55.16 7.36
CA ALA A 6 -18.19 -55.05 7.07
C ALA A 6 -18.41 -54.08 5.89
N PRO A 7 -19.31 -54.37 4.94
CA PRO A 7 -19.55 -53.52 3.78
C PRO A 7 -20.61 -52.48 4.06
N ALA A 8 -20.38 -51.25 3.57
CA ALA A 8 -21.33 -50.13 3.60
C ALA A 8 -22.27 -50.17 2.40
N LEU A 9 -23.56 -50.05 2.68
CA LEU A 9 -24.66 -50.00 1.70
C LEU A 9 -24.64 -48.67 0.91
N LEU A 10 -24.73 -48.78 -0.41
CA LEU A 10 -25.05 -47.71 -1.34
C LEU A 10 -26.57 -47.60 -1.52
N LEU A 11 -27.15 -46.43 -1.25
CA LEU A 11 -28.52 -46.06 -1.65
C LEU A 11 -28.45 -45.07 -2.84
N PRO A 12 -29.22 -45.29 -3.89
CA PRO A 12 -29.32 -44.30 -4.98
C PRO A 12 -30.42 -43.27 -4.69
N PHE A 13 -30.08 -42.01 -4.86
CA PHE A 13 -31.02 -40.89 -4.81
C PHE A 13 -31.56 -40.61 -6.21
N ALA A 14 -32.86 -40.78 -6.40
CA ALA A 14 -33.53 -40.56 -7.68
C ALA A 14 -33.82 -39.05 -7.89
N LEU A 15 -33.45 -38.57 -9.07
CA LEU A 15 -33.83 -37.24 -9.57
C LEU A 15 -35.29 -37.22 -10.05
N LEU A 16 -36.09 -36.32 -9.53
CA LEU A 16 -37.39 -35.94 -10.09
C LEU A 16 -37.25 -34.63 -10.86
N LEU A 17 -37.34 -34.70 -12.17
CA LEU A 17 -37.53 -33.55 -13.07
C LEU A 17 -39.02 -33.19 -13.09
N ALA A 18 -39.36 -31.95 -12.70
CA ALA A 18 -40.66 -31.35 -12.97
C ALA A 18 -40.47 -30.26 -14.05
N ALA A 19 -40.99 -30.54 -15.23
CA ALA A 19 -41.10 -29.54 -16.31
C ALA A 19 -42.43 -28.81 -16.14
N CYS A 20 -42.36 -27.44 -16.02
CA CYS A 20 -43.50 -26.58 -16.20
C CYS A 20 -43.31 -25.75 -17.48
N THR A 21 -44.11 -26.09 -18.50
CA THR A 21 -44.32 -25.27 -19.67
C THR A 21 -45.33 -24.16 -19.32
N ALA A 22 -44.99 -22.92 -19.58
CA ALA A 22 -45.95 -21.80 -19.61
C ALA A 22 -45.78 -21.04 -20.91
N THR A 23 -46.91 -20.96 -21.60
CA THR A 23 -47.16 -20.36 -22.88
C THR A 23 -46.98 -18.82 -22.88
N SER A 24 -46.43 -18.34 -23.99
CA SER A 24 -46.29 -16.94 -24.38
C SER A 24 -47.65 -16.30 -24.73
N SER A 25 -47.88 -15.11 -24.25
CA SER A 25 -48.76 -14.13 -24.90
C SER A 25 -47.98 -12.85 -25.10
N ALA A 26 -47.86 -12.46 -26.34
CA ALA A 26 -47.33 -11.16 -26.76
C ALA A 26 -48.43 -10.11 -26.57
N ASP A 27 -48.08 -9.01 -25.92
CA ASP A 27 -48.75 -7.74 -26.06
C ASP A 27 -47.72 -6.63 -26.30
N ASP A 28 -47.82 -6.07 -27.47
CA ASP A 28 -47.09 -4.95 -27.99
C ASP A 28 -47.70 -3.67 -27.40
N SER A 29 -46.95 -2.89 -26.63
CA SER A 29 -47.24 -1.51 -26.37
C SER A 29 -45.93 -0.74 -26.14
N GLY A 30 -45.61 0.10 -27.16
CA GLY A 30 -44.49 1.01 -27.14
C GLY A 30 -44.54 1.96 -25.94
N GLY A 31 -43.50 1.90 -25.15
CA GLY A 31 -43.21 2.82 -24.05
C GLY A 31 -41.81 3.37 -24.24
N ALA A 32 -41.74 4.68 -24.43
CA ALA A 32 -40.51 5.45 -24.56
C ALA A 32 -39.50 5.09 -23.46
N GLY A 33 -38.34 4.58 -23.85
CA GLY A 33 -37.27 4.29 -22.96
C GLY A 33 -36.76 5.55 -22.26
N SER A 34 -37.12 5.71 -21.00
CA SER A 34 -36.37 6.60 -20.12
C SER A 34 -34.96 5.97 -19.93
N ASN A 35 -33.97 6.61 -20.50
CA ASN A 35 -32.57 6.37 -20.12
C ASN A 35 -32.42 6.74 -18.64
N THR A 36 -32.75 5.82 -17.75
CA THR A 36 -32.20 5.84 -16.41
C THR A 36 -30.74 5.43 -16.56
N ASP A 37 -29.86 6.43 -16.62
CA ASP A 37 -28.41 6.24 -16.46
C ASP A 37 -28.17 5.29 -15.30
N GLY A 38 -27.65 4.09 -15.61
CA GLY A 38 -27.42 3.01 -14.67
C GLY A 38 -26.42 3.40 -13.59
N LYS A 39 -26.90 4.10 -12.58
CA LYS A 39 -26.18 4.38 -11.36
C LYS A 39 -26.02 3.05 -10.63
N GLY A 40 -24.92 2.30 -10.88
CA GLY A 40 -24.56 1.26 -9.94
C GLY A 40 -24.10 -0.12 -10.39
N ASP A 41 -23.96 -0.43 -11.68
CA ASP A 41 -23.52 -1.78 -12.08
C ASP A 41 -21.99 -1.99 -12.06
N LEU A 42 -21.21 -0.91 -12.08
CA LEU A 42 -19.74 -1.02 -12.04
C LEU A 42 -19.25 -1.15 -10.60
N THR A 43 -18.48 -2.20 -10.34
CA THR A 43 -17.75 -2.38 -9.08
C THR A 43 -16.25 -2.24 -9.33
N LEU A 44 -15.62 -1.27 -8.69
CA LEU A 44 -14.16 -1.13 -8.61
C LEU A 44 -13.65 -1.93 -7.40
N ARG A 45 -12.76 -2.89 -7.63
CA ARG A 45 -12.14 -3.69 -6.57
C ARG A 45 -10.83 -3.04 -6.17
N VAL A 46 -10.73 -2.62 -4.92
CA VAL A 46 -9.57 -1.86 -4.41
C VAL A 46 -8.84 -2.67 -3.34
N GLY A 47 -7.53 -2.82 -3.53
CA GLY A 47 -6.63 -3.37 -2.52
C GLY A 47 -6.10 -2.26 -1.62
N ASP A 48 -6.29 -2.40 -0.32
CA ASP A 48 -5.86 -1.40 0.65
C ASP A 48 -5.10 -2.03 1.81
N GLN A 49 -4.28 -1.23 2.47
CA GLN A 49 -3.72 -1.55 3.78
C GLN A 49 -4.58 -0.88 4.84
N LYS A 50 -4.83 -1.57 5.97
CA LYS A 50 -5.71 -1.07 7.03
C LYS A 50 -5.38 0.39 7.40
N GLY A 51 -6.38 1.25 7.29
CA GLY A 51 -6.26 2.66 7.63
C GLY A 51 -5.58 3.54 6.58
N ASN A 52 -5.46 3.08 5.33
CA ASN A 52 -4.94 3.91 4.23
C ASN A 52 -6.04 4.53 3.37
N ASP A 53 -6.19 4.08 2.12
CA ASP A 53 -7.00 4.76 1.12
C ASP A 53 -8.50 4.77 1.46
N GLU A 54 -9.07 3.66 1.96
CA GLU A 54 -10.48 3.61 2.38
C GLU A 54 -10.76 4.59 3.52
N ALA A 55 -9.94 4.54 4.57
CA ALA A 55 -10.13 5.37 5.75
C ALA A 55 -10.00 6.85 5.43
N VAL A 56 -9.02 7.23 4.59
CA VAL A 56 -8.81 8.63 4.21
C VAL A 56 -9.94 9.17 3.33
N LEU A 57 -10.43 8.36 2.37
CA LEU A 57 -11.56 8.75 1.52
C LEU A 57 -12.84 8.93 2.34
N ARG A 58 -13.11 8.01 3.28
CA ARG A 58 -14.25 8.10 4.20
C ARG A 58 -14.17 9.35 5.07
N ALA A 59 -13.01 9.61 5.65
CA ALA A 59 -12.80 10.77 6.53
C ALA A 59 -12.98 12.10 5.81
N ALA A 60 -12.60 12.18 4.54
CA ALA A 60 -12.72 13.38 3.71
C ALA A 60 -14.08 13.52 3.01
N GLY A 61 -15.05 12.59 3.22
CA GLY A 61 -16.35 12.60 2.53
C GLY A 61 -16.27 12.23 1.05
N GLU A 62 -15.15 11.64 0.60
CA GLU A 62 -14.91 11.36 -0.82
C GLU A 62 -15.50 10.02 -1.29
N LEU A 63 -16.20 9.29 -0.41
CA LEU A 63 -16.97 8.10 -0.75
C LEU A 63 -18.46 8.41 -1.00
N ASP A 64 -18.88 9.63 -0.73
CA ASP A 64 -20.24 10.07 -1.00
C ASP A 64 -20.41 10.27 -2.52
N ASP A 65 -21.64 10.06 -3.01
CA ASP A 65 -22.02 10.26 -4.43
C ASP A 65 -21.11 9.56 -5.47
N LEU A 66 -20.61 8.36 -5.15
CA LEU A 66 -19.86 7.56 -6.11
C LEU A 66 -20.77 7.09 -7.26
N PRO A 67 -20.35 7.26 -8.53
CA PRO A 67 -21.07 6.73 -9.68
C PRO A 67 -20.83 5.22 -9.94
N TYR A 68 -20.09 4.56 -9.04
CA TYR A 68 -19.77 3.14 -9.06
C TYR A 68 -19.70 2.61 -7.61
N LYS A 69 -19.71 1.28 -7.44
CA LYS A 69 -19.48 0.64 -6.14
C LYS A 69 -17.97 0.40 -5.93
N ILE A 70 -17.49 0.48 -4.68
CA ILE A 70 -16.14 0.02 -4.32
C ILE A 70 -16.27 -1.24 -3.47
N ARG A 71 -15.47 -2.25 -3.83
CA ARG A 71 -15.25 -3.43 -2.98
C ARG A 71 -13.83 -3.41 -2.49
N TRP A 72 -13.66 -3.23 -1.20
CA TRP A 72 -12.37 -3.20 -0.53
C TRP A 72 -11.87 -4.60 -0.19
N SER A 73 -10.55 -4.77 -0.26
CA SER A 73 -9.82 -5.94 0.24
C SER A 73 -8.60 -5.46 1.00
N THR A 74 -8.48 -5.87 2.28
CA THR A 74 -7.40 -5.41 3.16
C THR A 74 -6.23 -6.39 3.15
N PHE A 75 -5.02 -5.86 3.06
CA PHE A 75 -3.76 -6.59 3.00
C PHE A 75 -2.79 -6.11 4.09
N THR A 76 -1.84 -6.97 4.45
CA THR A 76 -0.84 -6.67 5.50
C THR A 76 0.29 -5.75 5.03
N SER A 77 0.57 -5.74 3.70
CA SER A 77 1.66 -4.96 3.09
C SER A 77 1.44 -4.83 1.58
N GLY A 78 2.34 -4.09 0.90
CA GLY A 78 2.23 -3.84 -0.54
C GLY A 78 2.39 -5.06 -1.45
N PRO A 79 3.37 -5.97 -1.24
CA PRO A 79 3.57 -7.11 -2.12
C PRO A 79 2.33 -7.97 -2.35
N PRO A 80 1.58 -8.45 -1.33
CA PRO A 80 0.35 -9.22 -1.55
C PRO A 80 -0.78 -8.44 -2.26
N ILE A 81 -0.80 -7.10 -2.17
CA ILE A 81 -1.72 -6.28 -3.00
C ILE A 81 -1.39 -6.48 -4.48
N LEU A 82 -0.11 -6.43 -4.87
CA LEU A 82 0.28 -6.55 -6.27
C LEU A 82 0.12 -7.96 -6.83
N GLU A 83 0.24 -8.99 -5.99
CA GLU A 83 -0.16 -10.35 -6.35
C GLU A 83 -1.66 -10.41 -6.69
N ALA A 84 -2.51 -9.80 -5.86
CA ALA A 84 -3.96 -9.73 -6.10
C ALA A 84 -4.31 -8.86 -7.33
N VAL A 85 -3.59 -7.77 -7.58
CA VAL A 85 -3.72 -6.95 -8.80
C VAL A 85 -3.35 -7.78 -10.03
N SER A 86 -2.20 -8.44 -10.01
CA SER A 86 -1.73 -9.29 -11.12
C SER A 86 -2.70 -10.45 -11.42
N ALA A 87 -3.27 -11.06 -10.38
CA ALA A 87 -4.28 -12.12 -10.47
C ALA A 87 -5.69 -11.62 -10.87
N LYS A 88 -5.86 -10.32 -11.14
CA LYS A 88 -7.16 -9.69 -11.43
C LYS A 88 -8.19 -9.81 -10.30
N ALA A 89 -7.79 -10.14 -9.07
CA ALA A 89 -8.66 -10.12 -7.90
C ALA A 89 -8.94 -8.69 -7.43
N VAL A 90 -8.01 -7.77 -7.69
CA VAL A 90 -8.04 -6.34 -7.39
C VAL A 90 -7.81 -5.56 -8.69
N ASP A 91 -8.54 -4.47 -8.89
CA ASP A 91 -8.41 -3.60 -10.07
C ASP A 91 -7.31 -2.54 -9.88
N ILE A 92 -7.17 -2.01 -8.64
CA ILE A 92 -6.18 -0.99 -8.27
C ILE A 92 -5.84 -1.12 -6.78
N GLY A 93 -4.60 -0.76 -6.39
CA GLY A 93 -4.20 -0.70 -4.98
C GLY A 93 -3.01 0.18 -4.71
N GLY A 94 -2.94 0.71 -3.47
CA GLY A 94 -1.90 1.60 -3.00
C GLY A 94 -0.72 0.86 -2.36
N VAL A 95 0.52 1.16 -2.80
CA VAL A 95 1.74 0.49 -2.32
C VAL A 95 2.90 1.49 -2.19
N GLY A 96 3.97 1.10 -1.49
CA GLY A 96 5.23 1.85 -1.47
C GLY A 96 6.01 1.73 -2.79
N ASN A 97 7.24 2.26 -2.82
CA ASN A 97 8.09 2.28 -4.00
C ASN A 97 8.60 0.90 -4.44
N THR A 98 8.90 0.02 -3.53
CA THR A 98 9.59 -1.26 -3.82
C THR A 98 8.68 -2.39 -4.33
N PRO A 99 7.42 -2.56 -3.85
CA PRO A 99 6.55 -3.62 -4.34
C PRO A 99 6.39 -3.66 -5.87
N PRO A 100 6.24 -2.53 -6.60
CA PRO A 100 6.17 -2.56 -8.07
C PRO A 100 7.44 -3.13 -8.73
N VAL A 101 8.60 -2.90 -8.13
CA VAL A 101 9.88 -3.43 -8.61
C VAL A 101 9.91 -4.95 -8.53
N PHE A 102 9.48 -5.52 -7.40
CA PHE A 102 9.43 -6.98 -7.22
C PHE A 102 8.39 -7.62 -8.13
N ALA A 103 7.21 -7.02 -8.25
CA ALA A 103 6.15 -7.49 -9.14
C ALA A 103 6.59 -7.47 -10.61
N ALA A 104 7.22 -6.37 -11.06
CA ALA A 104 7.76 -6.25 -12.42
C ALA A 104 8.87 -7.28 -12.70
N ALA A 105 9.77 -7.51 -11.75
CA ALA A 105 10.81 -8.52 -11.87
C ALA A 105 10.23 -9.94 -11.99
N ALA A 106 9.07 -10.20 -11.39
CA ALA A 106 8.32 -11.46 -11.50
C ALA A 106 7.41 -11.53 -12.74
N ASN A 107 7.48 -10.58 -13.68
CA ASN A 107 6.58 -10.45 -14.85
C ASN A 107 5.10 -10.33 -14.47
N SER A 108 4.79 -9.75 -13.32
CA SER A 108 3.41 -9.54 -12.90
C SER A 108 2.68 -8.58 -13.82
N ASN A 109 1.39 -8.84 -14.00
CA ASN A 109 0.54 -8.05 -14.89
C ASN A 109 0.02 -6.80 -14.17
N ILE A 110 0.87 -5.77 -14.11
CA ILE A 110 0.62 -4.52 -13.37
C ILE A 110 1.00 -3.29 -14.19
N LYS A 111 0.40 -2.14 -13.87
CA LYS A 111 0.81 -0.80 -14.31
C LYS A 111 0.76 0.19 -13.15
N VAL A 112 1.84 0.91 -12.93
CA VAL A 112 1.89 2.08 -12.05
C VAL A 112 1.15 3.21 -12.74
N VAL A 113 0.14 3.80 -12.07
CA VAL A 113 -0.78 4.77 -12.68
C VAL A 113 -0.82 6.12 -11.98
N ALA A 114 -0.35 6.20 -10.73
CA ALA A 114 -0.24 7.46 -10.01
C ALA A 114 0.86 7.37 -8.95
N ALA A 115 1.40 8.52 -8.55
CA ALA A 115 2.41 8.63 -7.51
C ALA A 115 2.00 9.67 -6.46
N LYS A 116 2.45 9.46 -5.22
CA LYS A 116 2.48 10.46 -4.15
C LYS A 116 3.86 10.48 -3.51
N HIS A 117 4.39 11.67 -3.26
CA HIS A 117 5.68 11.91 -2.63
C HIS A 117 5.46 12.34 -1.18
N GLY A 118 6.06 11.63 -0.24
CA GLY A 118 6.03 11.92 1.20
C GLY A 118 7.43 11.98 1.78
N THR A 119 7.55 12.46 3.02
CA THR A 119 8.82 12.39 3.74
C THR A 119 9.20 10.93 3.98
N ALA A 120 10.49 10.66 3.99
CA ALA A 120 11.03 9.33 4.28
C ALA A 120 11.30 9.10 5.79
N ASP A 121 10.84 10.00 6.66
CA ASP A 121 11.13 9.97 8.10
C ASP A 121 10.44 8.83 8.83
N GLY A 122 9.32 8.37 8.32
CA GLY A 122 8.58 7.26 8.92
C GLY A 122 9.04 5.89 8.45
N GLU A 123 9.89 5.81 7.44
CA GLU A 123 10.63 4.59 7.10
C GLU A 123 11.88 4.53 7.96
N THR A 124 12.02 3.50 8.80
CA THR A 124 13.05 3.47 9.84
C THR A 124 13.69 2.08 9.98
N ILE A 125 14.93 2.09 10.47
CA ILE A 125 15.49 0.90 11.13
C ILE A 125 15.44 1.18 12.62
N LEU A 126 14.74 0.33 13.35
CA LEU A 126 14.54 0.40 14.79
C LEU A 126 15.45 -0.56 15.53
N VAL A 127 15.88 -0.15 16.70
CA VAL A 127 16.54 -1.02 17.70
C VAL A 127 15.95 -0.75 19.08
N LYS A 128 16.16 -1.64 20.04
CA LYS A 128 15.72 -1.40 21.43
C LYS A 128 16.41 -0.19 22.03
N LYS A 129 15.77 0.52 22.95
CA LYS A 129 16.34 1.68 23.66
C LYS A 129 17.68 1.34 24.33
N GLY A 130 17.75 0.18 25.00
CA GLY A 130 18.96 -0.34 25.65
C GLY A 130 20.01 -0.97 24.71
N SER A 131 19.73 -1.06 23.41
CA SER A 131 20.66 -1.68 22.45
C SER A 131 21.99 -0.93 22.35
N PRO A 132 23.16 -1.63 22.32
CA PRO A 132 24.47 -1.01 22.11
C PRO A 132 24.65 -0.49 20.67
N LEU A 133 23.80 -0.86 19.72
CA LEU A 133 23.89 -0.45 18.31
C LEU A 133 23.63 1.04 18.18
N LYS A 134 24.60 1.84 17.73
CA LYS A 134 24.50 3.31 17.64
C LYS A 134 24.40 3.82 16.19
N LYS A 135 24.86 3.03 15.22
CA LYS A 135 24.90 3.37 13.79
C LYS A 135 24.62 2.14 12.95
N VAL A 136 24.27 2.34 11.67
CA VAL A 136 23.93 1.26 10.74
C VAL A 136 25.08 0.24 10.58
N ALA A 137 26.34 0.70 10.65
CA ALA A 137 27.50 -0.19 10.57
C ALA A 137 27.55 -1.24 11.71
N ASP A 138 26.91 -0.95 12.85
CA ASP A 138 26.86 -1.86 13.99
C ASP A 138 25.90 -3.05 13.77
N LEU A 139 25.12 -3.01 12.68
CA LEU A 139 24.23 -4.11 12.27
C LEU A 139 25.00 -5.32 11.69
N LYS A 140 26.30 -5.20 11.43
CA LYS A 140 27.10 -6.34 10.92
C LYS A 140 26.96 -7.56 11.83
N GLY A 141 26.54 -8.69 11.23
CA GLY A 141 26.29 -9.96 11.94
C GLY A 141 25.00 -10.01 12.76
N LYS A 142 24.22 -8.92 12.83
CA LYS A 142 22.98 -8.82 13.60
C LYS A 142 21.77 -9.33 12.82
N SER A 143 20.74 -9.73 13.57
CA SER A 143 19.46 -10.15 13.02
C SER A 143 18.57 -8.94 12.77
N VAL A 144 18.01 -8.83 11.54
CA VAL A 144 17.15 -7.72 11.15
C VAL A 144 15.85 -8.25 10.55
N ALA A 145 14.71 -7.93 11.17
CA ALA A 145 13.40 -8.24 10.61
C ALA A 145 13.02 -7.22 9.54
N VAL A 146 12.38 -7.67 8.46
CA VAL A 146 11.84 -6.83 7.40
C VAL A 146 10.81 -7.58 6.56
N ALA A 147 9.81 -6.90 6.01
CA ALA A 147 8.90 -7.52 5.03
C ALA A 147 9.57 -7.55 3.65
N GLN A 148 9.69 -8.75 3.07
CA GLN A 148 10.33 -8.93 1.76
C GLN A 148 9.61 -8.13 0.67
N GLY A 149 10.35 -7.43 -0.18
CA GLY A 149 9.81 -6.65 -1.29
C GLY A 149 9.06 -5.38 -0.87
N SER A 150 9.06 -5.01 0.42
CA SER A 150 8.50 -3.73 0.91
C SER A 150 9.48 -2.58 0.73
N SER A 151 9.00 -1.34 0.89
CA SER A 151 9.85 -0.13 0.89
C SER A 151 10.93 -0.19 1.99
N ALA A 152 10.59 -0.75 3.16
CA ALA A 152 11.57 -0.96 4.24
C ALA A 152 12.67 -1.97 3.84
N HIS A 153 12.41 -2.92 2.94
CA HIS A 153 13.46 -3.80 2.42
C HIS A 153 14.47 -3.01 1.58
N TYR A 154 14.00 -2.08 0.73
CA TYR A 154 14.92 -1.19 0.00
C TYR A 154 15.65 -0.25 0.95
N GLN A 155 14.95 0.35 1.92
CA GLN A 155 15.58 1.21 2.93
C GLN A 155 16.70 0.48 3.68
N LEU A 156 16.48 -0.77 4.09
CA LEU A 156 17.53 -1.58 4.74
C LEU A 156 18.73 -1.76 3.82
N VAL A 157 18.51 -2.19 2.57
CA VAL A 157 19.58 -2.39 1.57
C VAL A 157 20.35 -1.11 1.32
N ALA A 158 19.66 0.02 1.12
CA ALA A 158 20.28 1.31 0.84
C ALA A 158 21.03 1.88 2.04
N SER A 159 20.49 1.71 3.26
CA SER A 159 21.13 2.15 4.50
C SER A 159 22.41 1.35 4.78
N LEU A 160 22.37 0.04 4.58
CA LEU A 160 23.57 -0.82 4.71
C LEU A 160 24.63 -0.42 3.69
N ALA A 161 24.27 -0.23 2.43
CA ALA A 161 25.20 0.20 1.38
C ALA A 161 25.87 1.54 1.71
N LYS A 162 25.10 2.53 2.21
CA LYS A 162 25.63 3.82 2.67
C LYS A 162 26.61 3.69 3.84
N ALA A 163 26.45 2.64 4.66
CA ALA A 163 27.34 2.33 5.78
C ALA A 163 28.51 1.41 5.39
N GLY A 164 28.72 1.12 4.10
CA GLY A 164 29.79 0.24 3.60
C GLY A 164 29.51 -1.25 3.82
N LEU A 165 28.25 -1.62 4.09
CA LEU A 165 27.81 -3.00 4.28
C LEU A 165 26.93 -3.45 3.11
N SER A 166 26.73 -4.75 3.02
CA SER A 166 25.77 -5.38 2.12
C SER A 166 24.68 -6.10 2.91
N ILE A 167 23.60 -6.48 2.23
CA ILE A 167 22.52 -7.27 2.85
C ILE A 167 23.03 -8.64 3.37
N LYS A 168 24.14 -9.14 2.83
CA LYS A 168 24.78 -10.40 3.27
C LYS A 168 25.54 -10.26 4.59
N ASP A 169 25.85 -9.04 5.02
CA ASP A 169 26.54 -8.76 6.26
C ASP A 169 25.59 -8.77 7.48
N VAL A 170 24.28 -8.93 7.26
CA VAL A 170 23.28 -9.04 8.31
C VAL A 170 22.46 -10.33 8.14
N LYS A 171 21.85 -10.80 9.23
CA LYS A 171 20.97 -11.96 9.23
C LYS A 171 19.52 -11.47 9.01
N VAL A 172 19.07 -11.44 7.75
CA VAL A 172 17.71 -10.97 7.43
C VAL A 172 16.70 -12.04 7.80
N THR A 173 15.66 -11.64 8.53
CA THR A 173 14.47 -12.45 8.81
C THR A 173 13.27 -11.81 8.14
N PHE A 174 12.71 -12.48 7.13
CA PHE A 174 11.54 -11.99 6.43
C PHE A 174 10.27 -12.27 7.22
N LEU A 175 9.65 -11.21 7.76
CA LEU A 175 8.42 -11.26 8.55
C LEU A 175 7.46 -10.17 8.09
N GLN A 176 6.16 -10.46 8.13
CA GLN A 176 5.13 -9.44 7.97
C GLN A 176 5.11 -8.49 9.18
N PRO A 177 4.61 -7.25 9.05
CA PRO A 177 4.77 -6.22 10.09
C PRO A 177 4.30 -6.63 11.49
N ALA A 178 3.18 -7.34 11.63
CA ALA A 178 2.67 -7.78 12.93
C ALA A 178 3.57 -8.83 13.60
N ASP A 179 4.06 -9.80 12.81
CA ASP A 179 4.97 -10.84 13.29
C ASP A 179 6.34 -10.25 13.63
N ALA A 180 6.80 -9.29 12.81
CA ALA A 180 8.05 -8.56 13.06
C ALA A 180 7.97 -7.73 14.34
N LEU A 181 6.84 -7.05 14.61
CA LEU A 181 6.62 -6.35 15.88
C LEU A 181 6.68 -7.31 17.07
N ALA A 182 6.03 -8.47 16.96
CA ALA A 182 6.05 -9.49 18.02
C ALA A 182 7.47 -10.05 18.25
N ALA A 183 8.22 -10.33 17.18
CA ALA A 183 9.60 -10.80 17.26
C ALA A 183 10.52 -9.74 17.87
N PHE A 184 10.38 -8.48 17.44
CA PHE A 184 11.17 -7.36 17.96
C PHE A 184 10.86 -7.08 19.44
N THR A 185 9.57 -7.10 19.84
CA THR A 185 9.18 -6.88 21.24
C THR A 185 9.76 -7.93 22.18
N ARG A 186 9.90 -9.19 21.70
CA ARG A 186 10.44 -10.32 22.47
C ARG A 186 11.95 -10.53 22.30
N ASP A 187 12.69 -9.55 21.79
CA ASP A 187 14.14 -9.59 21.55
C ASP A 187 14.60 -10.79 20.69
N ARG A 188 13.74 -11.26 19.75
CA ARG A 188 14.07 -12.33 18.80
C ARG A 188 14.85 -11.82 17.59
N VAL A 189 14.87 -10.51 17.38
CA VAL A 189 15.67 -9.83 16.37
C VAL A 189 16.34 -8.60 16.99
N ASP A 190 17.55 -8.28 16.54
CA ASP A 190 18.33 -7.14 17.06
C ASP A 190 17.80 -5.80 16.53
N ALA A 191 17.24 -5.79 15.31
CA ALA A 191 16.72 -4.61 14.63
C ALA A 191 15.49 -4.94 13.78
N TRP A 192 14.73 -3.89 13.44
CA TRP A 192 13.55 -4.00 12.61
C TRP A 192 13.48 -2.85 11.60
N ALA A 193 13.49 -3.18 10.31
CA ALA A 193 13.25 -2.22 9.24
C ALA A 193 11.75 -2.17 8.93
N ILE A 194 11.12 -0.98 9.06
CA ILE A 194 9.66 -0.81 9.04
C ILE A 194 9.27 0.62 8.69
N TRP A 195 7.97 0.84 8.48
CA TRP A 195 7.34 2.13 8.17
C TRP A 195 6.21 2.47 9.16
N ASP A 196 5.80 3.76 9.16
CA ASP A 196 4.65 4.20 9.95
C ASP A 196 3.31 3.57 9.46
N PRO A 197 2.37 3.22 10.36
CA PRO A 197 2.35 3.59 11.79
C PRO A 197 3.14 2.66 12.72
N TYR A 198 3.72 1.59 12.23
CA TYR A 198 4.48 0.65 13.09
C TYR A 198 5.71 1.29 13.70
N THR A 199 6.38 2.22 13.01
CA THR A 199 7.47 3.03 13.59
C THR A 199 6.99 3.74 14.85
N SER A 200 5.90 4.53 14.73
CA SER A 200 5.32 5.27 15.87
C SER A 200 4.84 4.34 16.98
N GLN A 201 4.23 3.20 16.62
CA GLN A 201 3.79 2.20 17.57
C GLN A 201 4.96 1.62 18.37
N ALA A 202 6.03 1.21 17.71
CA ALA A 202 7.19 0.62 18.37
C ALA A 202 7.92 1.61 19.27
N LEU A 203 8.02 2.87 18.85
CA LEU A 203 8.61 3.94 19.67
C LEU A 203 7.88 4.16 20.99
N ARG A 204 6.55 3.97 21.00
CA ARG A 204 5.72 4.18 22.21
C ARG A 204 5.48 2.93 23.04
N SER A 205 5.40 1.74 22.40
CA SER A 205 4.95 0.51 23.10
C SER A 205 5.95 -0.65 23.10
N ALA A 206 7.06 -0.58 22.35
CA ALA A 206 8.02 -1.67 22.24
C ALA A 206 9.45 -1.29 22.68
N GLU A 207 9.59 -0.21 23.46
CA GLU A 207 10.89 0.31 23.91
C GLU A 207 11.89 0.50 22.76
N ALA A 208 11.38 0.92 21.61
CA ALA A 208 12.19 1.15 20.43
C ALA A 208 12.82 2.55 20.41
N ARG A 209 13.93 2.67 19.72
CA ARG A 209 14.46 3.94 19.21
C ARG A 209 14.84 3.81 17.75
N ILE A 210 14.84 4.93 17.05
CA ILE A 210 15.30 4.99 15.66
C ILE A 210 16.82 4.90 15.63
N LEU A 211 17.35 3.93 14.85
CA LEU A 211 18.76 3.85 14.51
C LEU A 211 19.06 4.74 13.30
N THR A 212 18.21 4.71 12.29
CA THR A 212 18.24 5.58 11.10
C THR A 212 16.86 5.70 10.48
N THR A 213 16.62 6.79 9.74
CA THR A 213 15.43 6.98 8.90
C THR A 213 15.75 6.72 7.43
N GLY A 214 14.73 6.75 6.58
CA GLY A 214 14.89 6.68 5.13
C GLY A 214 15.40 7.95 4.46
N GLN A 215 15.59 9.05 5.20
CA GLN A 215 16.06 10.32 4.64
C GLN A 215 17.41 10.18 3.93
N GLY A 216 17.46 10.67 2.68
CA GLY A 216 18.66 10.62 1.84
C GLY A 216 19.09 9.22 1.40
N VAL A 217 18.23 8.21 1.59
CA VAL A 217 18.45 6.83 1.09
C VAL A 217 17.27 6.29 0.29
N VAL A 218 16.03 6.74 0.57
CA VAL A 218 14.85 6.37 -0.21
C VAL A 218 14.22 7.60 -0.86
N ASN A 219 13.46 7.39 -1.93
CA ASN A 219 12.89 8.47 -2.74
C ASN A 219 11.56 9.03 -2.21
N GLY A 220 11.00 8.47 -1.14
CA GLY A 220 9.72 8.92 -0.56
C GLY A 220 8.48 8.68 -1.43
N LEU A 221 8.63 8.02 -2.59
CA LEU A 221 7.52 7.75 -3.49
C LEU A 221 6.65 6.58 -3.01
N ASN A 222 5.36 6.73 -3.26
CA ASN A 222 4.36 5.69 -3.09
C ASN A 222 3.47 5.71 -4.35
N PHE A 223 2.93 4.57 -4.73
CA PHE A 223 2.23 4.42 -6.00
C PHE A 223 0.83 3.86 -5.84
N GLN A 224 -0.03 4.21 -6.79
CA GLN A 224 -1.22 3.45 -7.12
C GLN A 224 -0.90 2.57 -8.32
N VAL A 225 -1.24 1.29 -8.22
CA VAL A 225 -0.90 0.28 -9.22
C VAL A 225 -2.18 -0.44 -9.64
N ALA A 226 -2.45 -0.48 -10.94
CA ALA A 226 -3.66 -1.07 -11.50
C ALA A 226 -3.36 -2.30 -12.35
N ASN A 227 -4.37 -3.17 -12.51
CA ASN A 227 -4.32 -4.25 -13.48
C ASN A 227 -4.51 -3.70 -14.90
N PRO A 228 -3.68 -4.05 -15.89
CA PRO A 228 -3.81 -3.58 -17.27
C PRO A 228 -5.20 -3.83 -17.86
N SER A 229 -5.83 -4.99 -17.63
CA SER A 229 -7.16 -5.28 -18.16
C SER A 229 -8.25 -4.35 -17.60
N SER A 230 -8.05 -3.80 -16.38
CA SER A 230 -8.93 -2.79 -15.82
C SER A 230 -8.71 -1.40 -16.43
N LEU A 231 -7.53 -1.14 -16.97
CA LEU A 231 -7.21 0.09 -17.73
C LEU A 231 -7.71 0.03 -19.18
N ASP A 232 -7.82 -1.16 -19.75
CA ASP A 232 -8.35 -1.38 -21.10
C ASP A 232 -9.88 -1.35 -21.13
N ASP A 233 -10.55 -1.67 -20.02
CA ASP A 233 -11.99 -1.49 -19.84
C ASP A 233 -12.32 0.00 -19.65
N LYS A 234 -12.97 0.63 -20.63
CA LYS A 234 -13.27 2.06 -20.61
C LYS A 234 -14.05 2.53 -19.37
N LYS A 235 -14.98 1.69 -18.87
CA LYS A 235 -15.79 2.02 -17.68
C LYS A 235 -14.93 1.96 -16.42
N LYS A 236 -14.11 0.91 -16.26
CA LYS A 236 -13.17 0.79 -15.14
C LYS A 236 -12.09 1.87 -15.18
N ALA A 237 -11.50 2.15 -16.34
CA ALA A 237 -10.49 3.20 -16.49
C ALA A 237 -11.05 4.58 -16.07
N LYS A 238 -12.31 4.90 -16.44
CA LYS A 238 -12.99 6.10 -15.98
C LYS A 238 -13.19 6.12 -14.46
N ALA A 239 -13.60 5.00 -13.86
CA ALA A 239 -13.75 4.87 -12.41
C ALA A 239 -12.40 4.97 -11.68
N ILE A 240 -11.33 4.37 -12.20
CA ILE A 240 -9.96 4.53 -11.68
C ILE A 240 -9.54 6.00 -11.71
N GLY A 241 -9.79 6.71 -12.82
CA GLY A 241 -9.46 8.13 -12.92
C GLY A 241 -10.22 9.00 -11.90
N ASP A 242 -11.51 8.72 -11.65
CA ASP A 242 -12.30 9.39 -10.61
C ASP A 242 -11.78 9.05 -9.20
N TYR A 243 -11.53 7.77 -8.92
CA TYR A 243 -10.95 7.29 -7.66
C TYR A 243 -9.62 8.01 -7.33
N LEU A 244 -8.72 8.13 -8.31
CA LEU A 244 -7.45 8.82 -8.13
C LEU A 244 -7.62 10.33 -7.84
N LYS A 245 -8.62 10.98 -8.46
CA LYS A 245 -8.95 12.39 -8.17
C LYS A 245 -9.48 12.55 -6.74
N ARG A 246 -10.34 11.64 -6.29
CA ARG A 246 -10.87 11.62 -4.92
C ARG A 246 -9.76 11.40 -3.88
N LEU A 247 -8.86 10.45 -4.12
CA LEU A 247 -7.69 10.23 -3.25
C LEU A 247 -6.82 11.48 -3.11
N ARG A 248 -6.67 12.27 -4.18
CA ARG A 248 -5.93 13.52 -4.13
C ARG A 248 -6.59 14.53 -3.22
N ARG A 249 -7.91 14.76 -3.40
CA ARG A 249 -8.67 15.67 -2.54
C ARG A 249 -8.65 15.22 -1.07
N ALA A 250 -8.79 13.92 -0.85
CA ALA A 250 -8.70 13.34 0.50
C ALA A 250 -7.30 13.56 1.14
N GLN A 251 -6.22 13.44 0.37
CA GLN A 251 -4.87 13.74 0.87
C GLN A 251 -4.68 15.23 1.18
N ASP A 252 -5.28 16.12 0.40
CA ASP A 252 -5.28 17.56 0.69
C ASP A 252 -6.08 17.87 1.95
N TRP A 253 -7.19 17.17 2.18
CA TRP A 253 -7.96 17.28 3.42
C TRP A 253 -7.14 16.81 4.64
N VAL A 254 -6.45 15.67 4.55
CA VAL A 254 -5.56 15.15 5.62
C VAL A 254 -4.52 16.19 6.02
N TYR A 255 -3.88 16.84 5.04
CA TYR A 255 -2.90 17.88 5.31
C TYR A 255 -3.49 19.07 6.07
N LYS A 256 -4.70 19.49 5.71
CA LYS A 256 -5.39 20.62 6.36
C LYS A 256 -5.96 20.27 7.74
N HIS A 257 -6.24 18.98 8.01
CA HIS A 257 -6.93 18.51 9.21
C HIS A 257 -6.18 17.35 9.90
N PRO A 258 -4.88 17.51 10.23
CA PRO A 258 -4.03 16.40 10.68
C PRO A 258 -4.53 15.76 11.99
N GLU A 259 -5.04 16.55 12.93
CA GLU A 259 -5.53 16.06 14.21
C GLU A 259 -6.89 15.35 14.07
N ALA A 260 -7.79 15.91 13.25
CA ALA A 260 -9.06 15.25 12.94
C ALA A 260 -8.81 13.91 12.23
N TRP A 261 -7.91 13.89 11.27
CA TRP A 261 -7.49 12.67 10.61
C TRP A 261 -6.89 11.67 11.59
N ALA A 262 -5.98 12.09 12.47
CA ALA A 262 -5.37 11.20 13.45
C ALA A 262 -6.41 10.54 14.38
N LYS A 263 -7.46 11.27 14.79
CA LYS A 263 -8.58 10.71 15.59
C LYS A 263 -9.34 9.63 14.82
N ILE A 264 -9.68 9.90 13.57
CA ILE A 264 -10.39 8.94 12.70
C ILE A 264 -9.50 7.72 12.45
N TRP A 265 -8.25 7.95 12.09
CA TRP A 265 -7.29 6.88 11.81
C TRP A 265 -7.02 5.98 13.00
N ALA A 266 -6.89 6.55 14.20
CA ALA A 266 -6.78 5.81 15.45
C ALA A 266 -7.98 4.86 15.64
N LYS A 267 -9.21 5.36 15.43
CA LYS A 267 -10.44 4.57 15.52
C LYS A 267 -10.47 3.43 14.48
N GLU A 268 -10.14 3.73 13.22
CA GLU A 268 -10.17 2.76 12.11
C GLU A 268 -9.11 1.66 12.26
N THR A 269 -7.93 2.01 12.78
CA THR A 269 -6.81 1.07 12.93
C THR A 269 -6.78 0.36 14.27
N GLY A 270 -7.46 0.89 15.29
CA GLY A 270 -7.35 0.45 16.68
C GLY A 270 -6.06 0.91 17.37
N LEU A 271 -5.35 1.87 16.77
CA LEU A 271 -4.13 2.44 17.36
C LEU A 271 -4.47 3.51 18.41
N PRO A 272 -3.63 3.71 19.44
CA PRO A 272 -3.71 4.87 20.29
C PRO A 272 -3.62 6.18 19.47
N TYR A 273 -4.39 7.19 19.86
CA TYR A 273 -4.43 8.49 19.18
C TYR A 273 -3.04 9.10 18.97
N GLU A 274 -2.20 9.05 20.00
CA GLU A 274 -0.84 9.61 19.94
C GLU A 274 0.06 8.90 18.93
N VAL A 275 -0.12 7.58 18.74
CA VAL A 275 0.59 6.82 17.69
C VAL A 275 0.13 7.27 16.32
N ALA A 276 -1.17 7.42 16.13
CA ALA A 276 -1.74 7.89 14.86
C ALA A 276 -1.28 9.33 14.56
N LEU A 277 -1.32 10.24 15.54
CA LEU A 277 -0.91 11.63 15.39
C LEU A 277 0.57 11.76 15.03
N ASP A 278 1.45 11.04 15.71
CA ASP A 278 2.88 11.01 15.38
C ASP A 278 3.12 10.57 13.94
N SER A 279 2.44 9.51 13.51
CA SER A 279 2.55 8.99 12.15
C SER A 279 1.99 9.98 11.10
N VAL A 280 0.86 10.65 11.40
CA VAL A 280 0.30 11.68 10.52
C VAL A 280 1.27 12.84 10.35
N LYS A 281 1.80 13.36 11.44
CA LYS A 281 2.76 14.49 11.41
C LYS A 281 4.08 14.12 10.75
N ARG A 282 4.54 12.88 10.92
CA ARG A 282 5.82 12.42 10.37
C ARG A 282 5.75 12.10 8.87
N THR A 283 4.70 11.44 8.42
CA THR A 283 4.65 10.91 7.04
C THR A 283 3.30 11.01 6.36
N ASN A 284 2.24 10.50 7.00
CA ASN A 284 0.97 10.28 6.31
C ASN A 284 0.35 11.60 5.82
N GLY A 285 0.38 12.62 6.65
CA GLY A 285 -0.15 13.94 6.31
C GLY A 285 0.76 14.78 5.41
N THR A 286 2.03 14.40 5.25
CA THR A 286 3.01 15.19 4.47
C THR A 286 2.95 14.94 2.97
N ARG A 287 2.21 13.91 2.53
CA ARG A 287 2.20 13.44 1.14
C ARG A 287 1.55 14.43 0.20
N VAL A 288 2.11 14.52 -1.02
CA VAL A 288 1.56 15.28 -2.15
C VAL A 288 1.49 14.37 -3.36
N TYR A 289 0.37 14.41 -4.10
CA TYR A 289 0.28 13.68 -5.37
C TYR A 289 1.14 14.36 -6.42
N VAL A 290 1.89 13.55 -7.16
CA VAL A 290 2.86 13.98 -8.18
C VAL A 290 2.70 13.14 -9.45
N ALA A 291 3.25 13.61 -10.56
CA ALA A 291 3.29 12.86 -11.80
C ALA A 291 4.19 11.61 -11.68
N VAL A 292 3.83 10.54 -12.36
CA VAL A 292 4.77 9.44 -12.66
C VAL A 292 5.56 9.87 -13.90
N ASP A 293 6.50 10.77 -13.71
CA ASP A 293 7.33 11.36 -14.76
C ASP A 293 8.66 10.60 -14.94
N LYS A 294 9.52 11.12 -15.85
CA LYS A 294 10.81 10.52 -16.12
C LYS A 294 11.71 10.41 -14.89
N ASP A 295 11.60 11.36 -13.95
CA ASP A 295 12.45 11.38 -12.76
C ASP A 295 11.98 10.34 -11.74
N ALA A 296 10.65 10.18 -11.57
CA ALA A 296 10.08 9.08 -10.79
C ALA A 296 10.47 7.72 -11.39
N ILE A 297 10.34 7.54 -12.70
CA ILE A 297 10.71 6.30 -13.40
C ILE A 297 12.20 6.00 -13.24
N ALA A 298 13.07 6.99 -13.40
CA ALA A 298 14.52 6.83 -13.23
C ALA A 298 14.89 6.50 -11.79
N SER A 299 14.18 7.07 -10.81
CA SER A 299 14.36 6.76 -9.40
C SER A 299 14.00 5.31 -9.08
N GLU A 300 12.88 4.81 -9.61
CA GLU A 300 12.46 3.41 -9.45
C GLU A 300 13.38 2.45 -10.20
N GLN A 301 13.91 2.85 -11.37
CA GLN A 301 14.91 2.06 -12.09
C GLN A 301 16.17 1.83 -11.25
N LYS A 302 16.63 2.84 -10.49
CA LYS A 302 17.77 2.69 -9.57
C LYS A 302 17.49 1.67 -8.46
N ILE A 303 16.26 1.62 -7.96
CA ILE A 303 15.84 0.59 -6.98
C ILE A 303 15.92 -0.79 -7.64
N ALA A 304 15.34 -0.95 -8.84
CA ALA A 304 15.37 -2.20 -9.60
C ALA A 304 16.80 -2.68 -9.89
N ASP A 305 17.66 -1.77 -10.35
CA ASP A 305 19.08 -2.07 -10.64
C ASP A 305 19.84 -2.49 -9.37
N THR A 306 19.55 -1.86 -8.23
CA THR A 306 20.13 -2.23 -6.95
C THR A 306 19.77 -3.66 -6.56
N PHE A 307 18.49 -4.03 -6.61
CA PHE A 307 18.05 -5.38 -6.29
C PHE A 307 18.58 -6.41 -7.29
N ALA A 308 18.63 -6.08 -8.59
CA ALA A 308 19.19 -6.95 -9.62
C ALA A 308 20.70 -7.18 -9.43
N LYS A 309 21.47 -6.12 -9.12
CA LYS A 309 22.91 -6.22 -8.81
C LYS A 309 23.17 -7.13 -7.61
N LEU A 310 22.31 -7.07 -6.59
CA LEU A 310 22.40 -7.89 -5.38
C LEU A 310 21.82 -9.31 -5.58
N LYS A 311 21.27 -9.63 -6.76
CA LYS A 311 20.59 -10.90 -7.05
C LYS A 311 19.39 -11.18 -6.12
N LEU A 312 18.71 -10.13 -5.69
CA LEU A 312 17.52 -10.20 -4.82
C LEU A 312 16.22 -10.21 -5.64
N ILE A 313 16.30 -9.94 -6.95
CA ILE A 313 15.23 -10.14 -7.92
C ILE A 313 15.75 -11.00 -9.10
N PRO A 314 14.86 -11.76 -9.77
CA PRO A 314 15.26 -12.78 -10.75
C PRO A 314 15.82 -12.22 -12.05
N ARG A 315 15.47 -11.00 -12.44
CA ARG A 315 15.88 -10.40 -13.72
C ARG A 315 15.98 -8.88 -13.66
N ARG A 316 16.71 -8.32 -14.64
CA ARG A 316 16.67 -6.89 -14.95
C ARG A 316 15.49 -6.60 -15.90
N PHE A 317 14.95 -5.40 -15.82
CA PHE A 317 13.84 -4.93 -16.66
C PHE A 317 13.87 -3.41 -16.75
N ALA A 318 13.17 -2.83 -17.70
CA ALA A 318 12.91 -1.40 -17.77
C ALA A 318 11.65 -1.08 -16.94
N PHE A 319 11.78 -0.26 -15.89
CA PHE A 319 10.63 0.10 -15.05
C PHE A 319 9.56 0.88 -15.83
N ALA A 320 10.00 1.63 -16.87
CA ALA A 320 9.10 2.36 -17.76
C ALA A 320 8.04 1.47 -18.43
N ASP A 321 8.35 0.19 -18.71
CA ASP A 321 7.42 -0.75 -19.32
C ASP A 321 6.21 -1.06 -18.41
N TYR A 322 6.34 -0.77 -17.12
CA TYR A 322 5.32 -0.99 -16.09
C TYR A 322 4.59 0.28 -15.67
N VAL A 323 4.71 1.37 -16.43
CA VAL A 323 4.07 2.66 -16.15
C VAL A 323 2.99 2.97 -17.18
N ASP A 324 1.90 3.56 -16.72
CA ASP A 324 0.86 4.15 -17.56
C ASP A 324 0.59 5.59 -17.08
N THR A 325 0.95 6.56 -17.90
CA THR A 325 0.94 7.98 -17.54
C THR A 325 -0.39 8.68 -17.85
N ARG A 326 -1.43 7.96 -18.29
CA ARG A 326 -2.73 8.56 -18.70
C ARG A 326 -3.40 9.42 -17.62
N PHE A 327 -3.06 9.23 -16.34
CA PHE A 327 -3.63 9.97 -15.22
C PHE A 327 -2.71 11.09 -14.68
N ASN A 328 -1.61 11.38 -15.35
CA ASN A 328 -0.65 12.44 -14.94
C ASN A 328 -1.17 13.86 -15.15
N ALA A 329 -2.21 14.06 -15.97
CA ALA A 329 -2.69 15.41 -16.29
C ALA A 329 -2.99 16.24 -15.03
N GLY A 330 -2.40 17.43 -14.95
CA GLY A 330 -2.55 18.35 -13.84
C GLY A 330 -1.80 17.96 -12.56
N GLN A 331 -0.87 16.97 -12.63
CA GLN A 331 -0.01 16.65 -11.49
C GLN A 331 1.27 17.48 -11.54
N PRO A 332 1.75 17.96 -10.36
CA PRO A 332 3.08 18.58 -10.27
C PRO A 332 4.17 17.52 -10.52
N PRO A 333 5.40 17.94 -10.88
CA PRO A 333 6.54 17.05 -11.05
C PRO A 333 6.81 16.17 -9.82
N SER A 334 7.38 14.98 -10.02
CA SER A 334 7.75 14.05 -8.94
C SER A 334 8.83 14.64 -7.99
N SER A 335 9.58 15.62 -8.44
CA SER A 335 10.53 16.39 -7.63
C SER A 335 9.89 17.38 -6.64
N THR A 336 8.55 17.58 -6.72
CA THR A 336 7.83 18.44 -5.77
C THR A 336 8.03 17.92 -4.35
N ALA A 337 8.52 18.80 -3.47
CA ALA A 337 8.82 18.44 -2.08
C ALA A 337 7.55 18.02 -1.32
N PRO A 338 7.66 17.05 -0.40
CA PRO A 338 6.60 16.74 0.55
C PRO A 338 6.23 17.97 1.39
N ARG A 339 5.00 17.99 1.88
CA ARG A 339 4.53 19.01 2.82
C ARG A 339 5.19 18.81 4.18
N SER A 340 5.34 19.90 4.95
CA SER A 340 5.83 19.83 6.34
C SER A 340 4.81 20.44 7.30
N TYR A 341 4.71 19.87 8.50
CA TYR A 341 3.96 20.46 9.61
C TYR A 341 4.94 21.26 10.48
N GLY A 342 4.55 22.46 10.90
CA GLY A 342 5.33 23.28 11.83
C GLY A 342 5.91 24.56 11.29
N THR A 343 5.73 24.89 10.01
CA THR A 343 6.15 26.20 9.45
C THR A 343 5.00 27.22 9.34
N ALA A 344 3.75 26.85 9.67
CA ALA A 344 2.57 27.71 9.48
C ALA A 344 1.82 28.08 10.77
N THR A 345 2.26 27.67 11.97
CA THR A 345 1.53 27.93 13.22
C THR A 345 2.27 28.81 14.24
N GLU A 346 3.38 29.44 13.88
CA GLU A 346 3.96 30.55 14.65
C GLU A 346 3.80 31.87 13.91
N LYS A 347 2.57 32.27 13.64
CA LYS A 347 2.22 33.69 13.49
C LYS A 347 1.17 34.03 14.54
N THR A 348 1.68 34.31 15.75
CA THR A 348 1.23 35.32 16.71
C THR A 348 -0.22 35.78 16.54
N GLU A 349 -1.10 35.34 17.43
CA GLU A 349 -2.19 36.20 17.87
C GLU A 349 -1.58 37.45 18.48
N PRO A 350 -1.98 38.66 18.07
CA PRO A 350 -1.59 39.88 18.77
C PRO A 350 -2.33 39.89 20.11
N THR A 351 -1.56 39.87 21.16
CA THR A 351 -2.03 40.24 22.51
C THR A 351 -2.79 41.58 22.47
N LYS A 352 -4.05 41.55 22.76
CA LYS A 352 -4.79 42.69 23.30
C LYS A 352 -5.50 42.28 24.58
#